data_c1d7ea4a125ca965a3e8474cb465830c
#
_entry.id   c1d7ea4a125ca965a3e8474cb465830c
#
_cell.length_a   1.000
_cell.length_b   1.000
_cell.length_c   1.000
_cell.angle_alpha   90.00
_cell.angle_beta   90.00
_cell.angle_gamma   90.00
#
_symmetry.space_group_name_H-M   'P 1'
#
loop_
_entity.id
_entity.type
_entity.pdbx_description
1 polymer ?
#
loop_
_entity_poly.entity_id
_entity_poly.type
_entity_poly.pdbx_seq_one_letter_code
_entity_poly.pdbx_strand_id
1 'polypeptide(L)' 'MGKNKRRIVLHVTPQTAYNLQRLADMDKTSPDRVVDKLVRDRMIELRRYSDG' A
#
# COMPACT_ATOMS: atom_id res chain seq x y z
N MET A 1 1.66 -3.49 -19.01
CA MET A 1 2.51 -3.52 -18.88
C MET A 1 3.33 -3.01 -17.88
N GLY A 2 3.72 -3.05 -17.05
CA GLY A 2 4.54 -2.72 -15.94
C GLY A 2 5.82 -2.04 -16.27
N LYS A 3 5.94 -1.46 -17.42
CA LYS A 3 7.16 -0.89 -17.70
C LYS A 3 7.40 0.32 -16.92
N ASN A 4 6.45 0.95 -16.34
CA ASN A 4 6.68 2.14 -15.56
C ASN A 4 6.78 1.89 -14.08
N LYS A 5 7.04 0.67 -13.70
CA LYS A 5 7.20 0.38 -12.31
C LYS A 5 8.39 1.10 -11.75
N ARG A 6 8.23 1.75 -10.64
CA ARG A 6 9.31 2.44 -9.97
C ARG A 6 9.63 1.74 -8.68
N ARG A 7 10.89 1.85 -8.27
CA ARG A 7 11.32 1.20 -7.08
C ARG A 7 11.46 2.23 -5.97
N ILE A 8 10.78 2.01 -4.87
CA ILE A 8 10.86 2.88 -3.72
C ILE A 8 11.25 2.04 -2.52
N VAL A 9 12.23 2.52 -1.77
CA VAL A 9 12.64 1.84 -0.55
C VAL A 9 11.98 2.55 0.61
N LEU A 10 11.22 1.80 1.40
CA LEU A 10 10.53 2.36 2.54
C LEU A 10 11.18 1.88 3.82
N HIS A 11 11.35 2.81 4.74
CA HIS A 11 11.87 2.48 6.06
C HIS A 11 10.71 2.50 7.02
N VAL A 12 10.32 1.36 7.53
CA VAL A 12 9.18 1.27 8.42
C VAL A 12 9.62 0.71 9.76
N THR A 13 8.80 0.93 10.78
CA THR A 13 9.08 0.37 12.08
C THR A 13 8.88 -1.14 12.04
N PRO A 14 9.48 -1.88 12.96
CA PRO A 14 9.27 -3.33 13.00
C PRO A 14 7.79 -3.70 13.14
N GLN A 15 7.03 -2.89 13.88
CA GLN A 15 5.61 -3.15 14.05
C GLN A 15 4.88 -3.04 12.72
N THR A 16 5.19 -2.00 11.95
CA THR A 16 4.55 -1.82 10.66
C THR A 16 4.95 -2.92 9.69
N ALA A 17 6.21 -3.32 9.72
CA ALA A 17 6.67 -4.41 8.86
C ALA A 17 5.90 -5.70 9.17
N TYR A 18 5.71 -5.99 10.45
CA TYR A 18 4.99 -7.17 10.87
C TYR A 18 3.54 -7.10 10.40
N ASN A 19 2.92 -5.94 10.57
CA ASN A 19 1.52 -5.78 10.17
C ASN A 19 1.34 -5.89 8.66
N LEU A 20 2.28 -5.36 7.90
CA LEU A 20 2.22 -5.49 6.44
C LEU A 20 2.28 -6.96 6.02
N GLN A 21 3.15 -7.72 6.68
CA GLN A 21 3.26 -9.13 6.36
C GLN A 21 1.97 -9.86 6.71
N ARG A 22 1.37 -9.52 7.84
CA ARG A 22 0.12 -10.14 8.24
C ARG A 22 -1.00 -9.83 7.25
N LEU A 23 -1.10 -8.58 6.84
CA LEU A 23 -2.12 -8.19 5.87
C LEU A 23 -1.92 -8.90 4.54
N ALA A 24 -0.67 -9.01 4.12
CA ALA A 24 -0.37 -9.71 2.88
C ALA A 24 -0.78 -11.17 2.97
N ASP A 25 -0.51 -11.81 4.10
CA ASP A 25 -0.88 -13.20 4.28
C ASP A 25 -2.39 -13.38 4.30
N MET A 26 -3.08 -12.46 4.94
CA MET A 26 -4.53 -12.55 5.01
C MET A 26 -5.18 -12.38 3.65
N ASP A 27 -4.62 -11.51 2.83
CA ASP A 27 -5.15 -11.28 1.50
C ASP A 27 -4.50 -12.18 0.45
N LYS A 28 -3.59 -13.04 0.87
CA LYS A 28 -2.87 -13.94 -0.04
C LYS A 28 -2.19 -13.17 -1.15
N THR A 29 -1.47 -12.14 -0.75
CA THR A 29 -0.78 -11.30 -1.69
C THR A 29 0.58 -10.93 -1.09
N SER A 30 1.27 -9.97 -1.68
CA SER A 30 2.58 -9.55 -1.19
C SER A 30 2.46 -8.20 -0.49
N PRO A 31 3.42 -7.88 0.37
CA PRO A 31 3.41 -6.56 1.04
C PRO A 31 3.40 -5.40 0.06
N ASP A 32 4.03 -5.56 -1.10
CA ASP A 32 4.04 -4.53 -2.12
C ASP A 32 2.63 -4.18 -2.55
N ARG A 33 1.82 -5.20 -2.75
CA ARG A 33 0.46 -4.98 -3.20
C ARG A 33 -0.41 -4.41 -2.08
N VAL A 34 -0.11 -4.78 -0.84
CA VAL A 34 -0.82 -4.21 0.29
C VAL A 34 -0.59 -2.71 0.35
N VAL A 35 0.67 -2.29 0.20
CA VAL A 35 0.99 -0.87 0.23
C VAL A 35 0.31 -0.15 -0.93
N ASP A 36 0.35 -0.72 -2.10
CA ASP A 36 -0.28 -0.15 -3.28
C ASP A 36 -1.76 0.09 -3.04
N LYS A 37 -2.42 -0.91 -2.49
CA LYS A 37 -3.84 -0.82 -2.24
C LYS A 37 -4.16 0.25 -1.21
N LEU A 38 -3.39 0.29 -0.13
CA LEU A 38 -3.60 1.27 0.93
C LEU A 38 -3.43 2.69 0.41
N VAL A 39 -2.40 2.91 -0.38
CA VAL A 39 -2.17 4.24 -0.94
C VAL A 39 -3.29 4.62 -1.87
N ARG A 40 -3.71 3.72 -2.71
CA ARG A 40 -4.80 3.98 -3.64
C ARG A 40 -6.09 4.32 -2.91
N ASP A 41 -6.41 3.53 -1.90
CA ASP A 41 -7.64 3.76 -1.14
C ASP A 41 -7.60 5.12 -0.46
N ARG A 42 -6.44 5.49 0.06
CA ARG A 42 -6.31 6.78 0.73
C ARG A 42 -6.45 7.94 -0.26
N MET A 43 -5.90 7.78 -1.45
CA MET A 43 -5.98 8.82 -2.45
C MET A 43 -7.43 9.01 -2.93
N ILE A 44 -8.16 7.92 -3.05
CA ILE A 44 -9.57 7.99 -3.42
C ILE A 44 -10.35 8.70 -2.33
N GLU A 45 -10.05 8.39 -1.08
CA GLU A 45 -10.72 9.01 0.03
C GLU A 45 -10.49 10.51 0.05
N LEU A 46 -9.25 10.93 -0.16
CA LEU A 46 -8.91 12.35 -0.18
C LEU A 46 -9.60 13.07 -1.32
N ARG A 47 -9.72 12.40 -2.45
CA ARG A 47 -10.37 12.98 -3.60
C ARG A 47 -11.85 13.24 -3.31
N ARG A 48 -12.47 12.35 -2.56
CA ARG A 48 -13.86 12.54 -2.19
C ARG A 48 -14.05 13.78 -1.34
N TYR A 49 -13.13 14.01 -0.43
CA TYR A 49 -13.22 15.19 0.40
C TYR A 49 -13.01 16.45 -0.42
N SER A 50 -12.11 16.39 -1.38
CA SER A 50 -11.83 17.56 -2.19
C SER A 50 -13.00 17.97 -3.05
N ASP A 51 -13.78 17.01 -3.44
CA ASP A 51 -14.89 17.31 -4.29
C ASP A 51 -16.03 17.89 -3.55
N GLY A 52 -15.98 17.82 -2.32
CA GLY A 52 -17.05 18.26 -1.44
C GLY A 52 -17.56 19.60 -1.70
#